data_42b25ec7b0276531119a2b86bdc4ee5a
#
_entry.id   42b25ec7b0276531119a2b86bdc4ee5a
#
_cell.length_a   1.000
_cell.length_b   1.000
_cell.length_c   1.000
_cell.angle_alpha   90.00
_cell.angle_beta   90.00
_cell.angle_gamma   90.00
#
_symmetry.space_group_name_H-M   'P 1'
#
loop_
_entity.id
_entity.type
_entity.pdbx_description
1 polymer ?
#
loop_
_entity_poly.entity_id
_entity_poly.type
_entity_poly.pdbx_seq_one_letter_code
_entity_poly.pdbx_strand_id
1 'polypeptide(L)'
;MVSTVKVVLFAIPILTVNLLVSAINAQQAPEPKKAMQLMGMTGVKNNTQGSLTVENGNLRFTHSRSTSDLAPSSMQDVVTGSDSQRVIRGTLGTLSMFGPYGSDRFMSLFRSKLDTLTIQYRDDDGALHGVIFTAPVGTADLIKDELTRLGAHTSIPTQGNPTTDTSDHPDTKDSPSHAKEGQSAKVNASAITVMMIQSDEIKLPAEFQVSLYEYLIQELQKKSGFHHIYREGDRNSADAPNLIVLHSTVRGFKKGSEMARQVTTVSGATSISVHCEFTDKDGQLLLARDIKGKVRFFGGNLRATYDFAKKAASVTHGNFSPVAGS
;
A
#
# COMPACT_ATOMS: atom_id res chain seq x y z
N MET A 1 -33.53 -101.42 -0.25
CA MET A 1 -32.57 -100.61 -0.95
C MET A 1 -32.92 -99.12 -0.72
N VAL A 2 -32.27 -98.48 0.20
CA VAL A 2 -32.53 -97.06 0.53
C VAL A 2 -31.32 -96.28 0.07
N SER A 3 -31.53 -95.40 -0.88
CA SER A 3 -30.48 -94.52 -1.46
C SER A 3 -30.43 -93.22 -0.70
N THR A 4 -29.30 -92.93 -0.07
CA THR A 4 -29.06 -91.76 0.73
C THR A 4 -28.48 -90.66 -0.20
N VAL A 5 -29.25 -89.58 -0.41
CA VAL A 5 -28.80 -88.42 -1.15
C VAL A 5 -28.06 -87.45 -0.17
N LYS A 6 -26.77 -87.23 -0.41
CA LYS A 6 -25.99 -86.27 0.30
C LYS A 6 -26.17 -84.84 -0.34
N VAL A 7 -26.82 -83.98 0.41
CA VAL A 7 -26.84 -82.54 0.04
C VAL A 7 -25.57 -81.87 0.51
N VAL A 8 -24.79 -81.35 -0.44
CA VAL A 8 -23.59 -80.53 -0.19
C VAL A 8 -24.04 -79.09 -0.19
N LEU A 9 -24.02 -78.44 1.00
CA LEU A 9 -24.26 -77.01 1.13
C LEU A 9 -22.96 -76.24 0.78
N PHE A 10 -22.97 -75.55 -0.33
CA PHE A 10 -21.94 -74.59 -0.66
C PHE A 10 -22.18 -73.25 0.08
N ALA A 11 -21.37 -72.95 1.05
CA ALA A 11 -21.33 -71.62 1.70
C ALA A 11 -20.58 -70.64 0.79
N ILE A 12 -21.29 -69.63 0.25
CA ILE A 12 -20.73 -68.54 -0.51
C ILE A 12 -20.31 -67.45 0.49
N PRO A 13 -19.00 -67.04 0.60
CA PRO A 13 -18.65 -65.93 1.42
C PRO A 13 -19.07 -64.64 0.73
N ILE A 14 -19.97 -63.86 1.36
CA ILE A 14 -20.32 -62.53 0.96
C ILE A 14 -19.14 -61.59 1.28
N LEU A 15 -18.37 -61.28 0.25
CA LEU A 15 -17.30 -60.31 0.31
C LEU A 15 -17.93 -58.90 0.34
N THR A 16 -18.13 -58.32 1.53
CA THR A 16 -18.55 -56.94 1.68
C THR A 16 -17.40 -56.01 1.30
N VAL A 17 -17.42 -55.50 0.07
CA VAL A 17 -16.56 -54.42 -0.39
C VAL A 17 -17.03 -53.13 0.28
N ASN A 18 -16.36 -52.72 1.37
CA ASN A 18 -16.50 -51.38 1.92
C ASN A 18 -15.85 -50.38 0.93
N LEU A 19 -16.67 -49.79 0.06
CA LEU A 19 -16.33 -48.58 -0.68
C LEU A 19 -16.22 -47.44 0.31
N LEU A 20 -14.99 -47.19 0.79
CA LEU A 20 -14.61 -45.90 1.40
C LEU A 20 -14.76 -44.85 0.32
N VAL A 21 -15.94 -44.24 0.23
CA VAL A 21 -16.14 -42.98 -0.47
C VAL A 21 -15.38 -41.94 0.32
N SER A 22 -14.08 -41.74 -0.02
CA SER A 22 -13.34 -40.55 0.36
C SER A 22 -14.11 -39.38 -0.25
N ALA A 23 -14.91 -38.68 0.55
CA ALA A 23 -15.46 -37.39 0.20
C ALA A 23 -14.24 -36.47 -0.05
N ILE A 24 -13.83 -36.39 -1.31
CA ILE A 24 -12.94 -35.33 -1.78
C ILE A 24 -13.77 -34.08 -1.53
N ASN A 25 -13.49 -33.37 -0.41
CA ASN A 25 -13.88 -31.99 -0.25
C ASN A 25 -13.25 -31.27 -1.42
N ALA A 26 -13.99 -31.14 -2.51
CA ALA A 26 -13.66 -30.23 -3.60
C ALA A 26 -13.65 -28.85 -2.95
N GLN A 27 -12.45 -28.40 -2.56
CA GLN A 27 -12.23 -27.10 -2.00
C GLN A 27 -12.68 -26.14 -3.09
N GLN A 28 -13.84 -25.55 -2.88
CA GLN A 28 -14.48 -24.66 -3.83
C GLN A 28 -13.46 -23.58 -4.16
N ALA A 29 -13.08 -23.46 -5.43
CA ALA A 29 -12.09 -22.47 -5.85
C ALA A 29 -12.51 -21.09 -5.32
N PRO A 30 -11.60 -20.34 -4.70
CA PRO A 30 -11.93 -19.07 -4.09
C PRO A 30 -12.53 -18.12 -5.13
N GLU A 31 -13.69 -17.55 -4.81
CA GLU A 31 -14.43 -16.69 -5.72
C GLU A 31 -13.66 -15.38 -5.96
N PRO A 32 -13.36 -15.00 -7.23
CA PRO A 32 -12.68 -13.75 -7.53
C PRO A 32 -13.49 -12.55 -7.08
N LYS A 33 -12.91 -11.67 -6.26
CA LYS A 33 -13.55 -10.44 -5.79
C LYS A 33 -13.14 -9.27 -6.68
N LYS A 34 -14.11 -8.54 -7.24
CA LYS A 34 -13.84 -7.33 -8.03
C LYS A 34 -13.01 -6.35 -7.22
N ALA A 35 -11.95 -5.84 -7.82
CA ALA A 35 -11.07 -4.87 -7.19
C ALA A 35 -10.47 -3.92 -8.23
N MET A 36 -10.01 -2.77 -7.75
CA MET A 36 -9.19 -1.85 -8.54
C MET A 36 -7.87 -1.62 -7.81
N GLN A 37 -6.77 -1.93 -8.47
CA GLN A 37 -5.45 -1.56 -8.00
C GLN A 37 -5.27 -0.06 -8.25
N LEU A 38 -5.13 0.71 -7.16
CA LEU A 38 -4.92 2.16 -7.25
C LEU A 38 -3.48 2.48 -7.65
N MET A 39 -2.51 1.79 -7.04
CA MET A 39 -1.08 1.98 -7.31
C MET A 39 -0.20 0.90 -6.71
N GLY A 40 1.06 0.89 -7.11
CA GLY A 40 2.18 0.25 -6.41
C GLY A 40 2.49 -1.18 -6.81
N MET A 41 1.67 -1.83 -7.60
CA MET A 41 1.97 -3.18 -8.09
C MET A 41 2.92 -3.13 -9.28
N THR A 42 4.03 -3.83 -9.19
CA THR A 42 5.05 -3.89 -10.25
C THR A 42 4.46 -4.39 -11.57
N GLY A 43 4.72 -3.69 -12.65
CA GLY A 43 4.22 -4.03 -13.99
C GLY A 43 2.75 -3.69 -14.24
N VAL A 44 2.01 -3.22 -13.25
CA VAL A 44 0.59 -2.85 -13.37
C VAL A 44 0.43 -1.34 -13.35
N LYS A 45 -0.31 -0.80 -14.30
CA LYS A 45 -0.61 0.64 -14.33
C LYS A 45 -1.52 1.03 -13.16
N ASN A 46 -1.32 2.24 -12.62
CA ASN A 46 -2.19 2.80 -11.60
C ASN A 46 -3.65 2.88 -12.09
N ASN A 47 -4.60 2.65 -11.19
CA ASN A 47 -6.04 2.60 -11.46
C ASN A 47 -6.47 1.48 -12.42
N THR A 48 -5.81 0.33 -12.37
CA THR A 48 -6.18 -0.85 -13.14
C THR A 48 -7.30 -1.63 -12.46
N GLN A 49 -8.38 -1.89 -13.19
CA GLN A 49 -9.47 -2.75 -12.74
C GLN A 49 -9.12 -4.22 -12.95
N GLY A 50 -9.57 -5.06 -12.01
CA GLY A 50 -9.34 -6.49 -12.04
C GLY A 50 -10.12 -7.23 -10.96
N SER A 51 -9.62 -8.36 -10.56
CA SER A 51 -10.14 -9.16 -9.45
C SER A 51 -9.02 -9.65 -8.55
N LEU A 52 -9.32 -9.72 -7.26
CA LEU A 52 -8.46 -10.31 -6.23
C LEU A 52 -8.98 -11.70 -5.85
N THR A 53 -8.07 -12.65 -5.74
CA THR A 53 -8.29 -13.98 -5.16
C THR A 53 -7.13 -14.32 -4.26
N VAL A 54 -7.38 -15.13 -3.23
CA VAL A 54 -6.31 -15.81 -2.50
C VAL A 54 -6.35 -17.27 -2.96
N GLU A 55 -5.33 -17.66 -3.69
CA GLU A 55 -5.32 -18.95 -4.39
C GLU A 55 -3.90 -19.50 -4.40
N ASN A 56 -3.75 -20.83 -4.21
CA ASN A 56 -2.45 -21.51 -4.14
C ASN A 56 -1.48 -20.88 -3.11
N GLY A 57 -2.02 -20.34 -2.02
CA GLY A 57 -1.23 -19.70 -0.97
C GLY A 57 -0.74 -18.29 -1.28
N ASN A 58 -1.17 -17.67 -2.38
CA ASN A 58 -0.79 -16.32 -2.79
C ASN A 58 -2.00 -15.40 -2.96
N LEU A 59 -1.80 -14.11 -2.77
CA LEU A 59 -2.74 -13.10 -3.23
C LEU A 59 -2.51 -12.88 -4.73
N ARG A 60 -3.54 -13.18 -5.51
CA ARG A 60 -3.53 -13.01 -6.97
C ARG A 60 -4.38 -11.84 -7.40
N PHE A 61 -3.80 -10.93 -8.17
CA PHE A 61 -4.53 -9.89 -8.88
C PHE A 61 -4.58 -10.20 -10.38
N THR A 62 -5.78 -10.46 -10.89
CA THR A 62 -6.02 -10.73 -12.31
C THR A 62 -6.60 -9.49 -12.98
N HIS A 63 -5.94 -9.01 -14.03
CA HIS A 63 -6.36 -7.84 -14.80
C HIS A 63 -6.16 -8.07 -16.28
N SER A 64 -7.15 -7.72 -17.10
CA SER A 64 -7.11 -7.95 -18.55
C SER A 64 -6.78 -9.41 -18.88
N ARG A 65 -5.58 -9.71 -19.33
CA ARG A 65 -5.07 -11.06 -19.64
C ARG A 65 -3.82 -11.42 -18.85
N SER A 66 -3.52 -10.67 -17.81
CA SER A 66 -2.31 -10.84 -16.98
C SER A 66 -2.69 -11.10 -15.53
N THR A 67 -1.81 -11.79 -14.83
CA THR A 67 -1.90 -12.03 -13.40
C THR A 67 -0.64 -11.54 -12.71
N SER A 68 -0.80 -11.06 -11.48
CA SER A 68 0.32 -10.69 -10.60
C SER A 68 0.06 -11.32 -9.23
N ASP A 69 1.04 -12.04 -8.72
CA ASP A 69 0.93 -12.77 -7.46
C ASP A 69 1.83 -12.12 -6.40
N LEU A 70 1.34 -12.09 -5.15
CA LEU A 70 2.08 -11.66 -3.98
C LEU A 70 2.05 -12.78 -2.94
N ALA A 71 3.23 -13.24 -2.51
CA ALA A 71 3.36 -14.24 -1.48
C ALA A 71 3.10 -13.63 -0.09
N PRO A 72 2.27 -14.24 0.77
CA PRO A 72 2.05 -13.74 2.13
C PRO A 72 3.34 -13.60 2.95
N SER A 73 4.32 -14.48 2.73
CA SER A 73 5.63 -14.43 3.40
C SER A 73 6.47 -13.19 3.05
N SER A 74 6.22 -12.56 1.90
CA SER A 74 6.88 -11.30 1.52
C SER A 74 6.20 -10.07 2.13
N MET A 75 4.96 -10.21 2.63
CA MET A 75 4.17 -9.10 3.15
C MET A 75 4.66 -8.67 4.53
N GLN A 76 5.04 -7.41 4.64
CA GLN A 76 5.50 -6.79 5.88
C GLN A 76 4.36 -6.22 6.70
N ASP A 77 3.30 -5.76 6.02
CA ASP A 77 2.10 -5.26 6.68
C ASP A 77 0.88 -5.32 5.76
N VAL A 78 -0.25 -5.77 6.30
CA VAL A 78 -1.55 -5.81 5.61
C VAL A 78 -2.57 -5.04 6.43
N VAL A 79 -3.04 -3.91 5.91
CA VAL A 79 -3.93 -2.97 6.61
C VAL A 79 -5.18 -2.71 5.78
N THR A 80 -6.35 -2.73 6.39
CA THR A 80 -7.61 -2.36 5.73
C THR A 80 -8.00 -0.91 6.00
N GLY A 81 -8.88 -0.36 5.18
CA GLY A 81 -9.44 0.96 5.41
C GLY A 81 -10.20 1.06 6.74
N SER A 82 -10.80 -0.02 7.20
CA SER A 82 -11.40 -0.12 8.53
C SER A 82 -10.37 0.03 9.64
N ASP A 83 -9.20 -0.57 9.50
CA ASP A 83 -8.08 -0.44 10.44
C ASP A 83 -7.53 0.99 10.45
N SER A 84 -7.30 1.57 9.27
CA SER A 84 -6.87 2.96 9.14
C SER A 84 -7.84 3.93 9.81
N GLN A 85 -9.15 3.64 9.73
CA GLN A 85 -10.16 4.42 10.43
C GLN A 85 -10.09 4.28 11.94
N ARG A 86 -9.81 3.08 12.47
CA ARG A 86 -9.68 2.87 13.92
C ARG A 86 -8.51 3.64 14.51
N VAL A 87 -7.37 3.66 13.82
CA VAL A 87 -6.19 4.44 14.22
C VAL A 87 -6.50 5.94 14.31
N ILE A 88 -7.34 6.46 13.41
CA ILE A 88 -7.68 7.89 13.34
C ILE A 88 -8.84 8.27 14.28
N ARG A 89 -9.79 7.36 14.55
CA ARG A 89 -10.98 7.65 15.37
C ARG A 89 -10.69 8.06 16.81
N GLY A 90 -9.49 7.82 17.31
CA GLY A 90 -9.09 8.34 18.62
C GLY A 90 -9.02 9.88 18.68
N THR A 91 -9.12 10.61 17.56
CA THR A 91 -8.92 12.05 17.51
C THR A 91 -9.93 12.86 16.70
N LEU A 92 -10.74 12.28 15.81
CA LEU A 92 -11.71 13.08 15.01
C LEU A 92 -12.87 12.21 14.53
N GLY A 93 -14.06 12.50 15.08
CA GLY A 93 -15.32 11.95 14.59
C GLY A 93 -15.61 12.37 13.15
N THR A 94 -16.23 11.46 12.41
CA THR A 94 -16.77 11.56 11.05
C THR A 94 -15.78 11.39 9.90
N LEU A 95 -15.90 10.23 9.30
CA LEU A 95 -15.17 9.81 8.13
C LEU A 95 -15.98 10.09 6.87
N SER A 96 -15.51 10.97 6.03
CA SER A 96 -16.00 11.03 4.66
C SER A 96 -15.10 10.19 3.74
N MET A 97 -15.76 9.39 2.92
CA MET A 97 -15.24 8.36 2.04
C MET A 97 -14.20 8.85 1.04
N PHE A 98 -13.23 7.98 0.76
CA PHE A 98 -12.31 8.14 -0.35
C PHE A 98 -13.00 7.78 -1.66
N GLY A 99 -13.17 8.73 -2.56
CA GLY A 99 -13.46 8.44 -3.97
C GLY A 99 -12.16 8.07 -4.70
N PRO A 100 -12.18 7.10 -5.63
CA PRO A 100 -11.02 6.80 -6.45
C PRO A 100 -10.68 7.99 -7.34
N TYR A 101 -9.38 8.18 -7.53
CA TYR A 101 -8.82 9.27 -8.32
C TYR A 101 -9.21 9.15 -9.80
N GLY A 102 -9.86 10.17 -10.36
CA GLY A 102 -10.01 10.33 -11.81
C GLY A 102 -11.31 9.86 -12.43
N SER A 103 -12.37 9.60 -11.68
CA SER A 103 -13.64 9.16 -12.24
C SER A 103 -14.85 9.98 -11.78
N ASP A 104 -14.98 11.19 -12.26
CA ASP A 104 -16.24 11.96 -12.10
C ASP A 104 -17.46 11.23 -12.70
N ARG A 105 -17.23 10.25 -13.57
CA ARG A 105 -18.27 9.40 -14.18
C ARG A 105 -18.64 8.16 -13.38
N PHE A 106 -17.79 7.70 -12.44
CA PHE A 106 -18.07 6.52 -11.61
C PHE A 106 -18.77 6.88 -10.29
N MET A 107 -18.72 8.12 -9.85
CA MET A 107 -19.33 8.56 -8.59
C MET A 107 -20.87 8.50 -8.60
N SER A 108 -21.51 8.50 -9.77
CA SER A 108 -22.97 8.42 -9.85
C SER A 108 -23.53 6.99 -9.77
N LEU A 109 -22.70 5.97 -10.08
CA LEU A 109 -23.11 4.57 -10.10
C LEU A 109 -22.81 3.82 -8.79
N PHE A 110 -21.90 4.32 -7.96
CA PHE A 110 -21.46 3.64 -6.74
C PHE A 110 -21.60 4.55 -5.52
N ARG A 111 -22.81 4.69 -5.01
CA ARG A 111 -23.04 4.98 -3.59
C ARG A 111 -22.62 3.81 -2.69
N SER A 112 -21.99 2.77 -3.23
CA SER A 112 -21.43 1.68 -2.46
C SER A 112 -20.12 2.13 -1.82
N LYS A 113 -20.08 2.02 -0.52
CA LYS A 113 -18.87 2.18 0.27
C LYS A 113 -17.82 1.22 -0.30
N LEU A 114 -16.60 1.69 -0.55
CA LEU A 114 -15.49 0.85 -0.95
C LEU A 114 -14.56 0.65 0.24
N ASP A 115 -14.06 -0.55 0.39
CA ASP A 115 -12.95 -0.85 1.30
C ASP A 115 -11.62 -0.63 0.62
N THR A 116 -10.61 -0.29 1.41
CA THR A 116 -9.24 -0.18 0.97
C THR A 116 -8.41 -1.30 1.61
N LEU A 117 -7.63 -2.00 0.80
CA LEU A 117 -6.62 -2.94 1.23
C LEU A 117 -5.26 -2.37 0.86
N THR A 118 -4.42 -2.13 1.85
CA THR A 118 -3.06 -1.61 1.69
C THR A 118 -2.08 -2.68 2.15
N ILE A 119 -1.12 -3.03 1.29
CA ILE A 119 -0.13 -4.06 1.57
C ILE A 119 1.25 -3.47 1.34
N GLN A 120 2.14 -3.63 2.32
CA GLN A 120 3.58 -3.41 2.18
C GLN A 120 4.24 -4.77 2.03
N TYR A 121 5.12 -4.92 1.05
CA TYR A 121 5.81 -6.18 0.79
C TYR A 121 7.24 -5.93 0.30
N ARG A 122 8.09 -6.93 0.44
CA ARG A 122 9.43 -6.92 -0.13
C ARG A 122 9.50 -7.84 -1.34
N ASP A 123 10.19 -7.37 -2.36
CA ASP A 123 10.50 -8.20 -3.53
C ASP A 123 11.74 -9.10 -3.26
N ASP A 124 12.15 -9.85 -4.30
CA ASP A 124 13.27 -10.78 -4.23
C ASP A 124 14.62 -10.08 -3.97
N ASP A 125 14.74 -8.81 -4.32
CA ASP A 125 15.94 -7.99 -4.04
C ASP A 125 15.90 -7.34 -2.64
N GLY A 126 14.82 -7.55 -1.90
CA GLY A 126 14.58 -6.99 -0.57
C GLY A 126 13.99 -5.58 -0.59
N ALA A 127 13.75 -5.03 -1.77
CA ALA A 127 13.20 -3.69 -1.94
C ALA A 127 11.76 -3.61 -1.44
N LEU A 128 11.46 -2.57 -0.65
CA LEU A 128 10.14 -2.34 -0.08
C LEU A 128 9.20 -1.74 -1.12
N HIS A 129 8.04 -2.34 -1.26
CA HIS A 129 6.94 -1.88 -2.11
C HIS A 129 5.67 -1.70 -1.30
N GLY A 130 4.78 -0.85 -1.80
CA GLY A 130 3.45 -0.73 -1.26
C GLY A 130 2.40 -0.81 -2.36
N VAL A 131 1.34 -1.58 -2.17
CA VAL A 131 0.22 -1.66 -3.10
C VAL A 131 -1.08 -1.29 -2.41
N ILE A 132 -1.95 -0.59 -3.12
CA ILE A 132 -3.27 -0.17 -2.62
C ILE A 132 -4.33 -0.69 -3.58
N PHE A 133 -5.29 -1.44 -3.03
CA PHE A 133 -6.49 -1.88 -3.72
C PHE A 133 -7.73 -1.24 -3.12
N THR A 134 -8.74 -1.04 -3.95
CA THR A 134 -10.11 -0.79 -3.51
C THR A 134 -11.02 -1.91 -3.98
N ALA A 135 -11.95 -2.33 -3.12
CA ALA A 135 -12.86 -3.43 -3.35
C ALA A 135 -14.23 -3.11 -2.70
N PRO A 136 -15.30 -3.88 -3.00
CA PRO A 136 -16.56 -3.78 -2.28
C PRO A 136 -16.39 -3.95 -0.77
N VAL A 137 -17.28 -3.31 0.01
CA VAL A 137 -17.25 -3.36 1.49
C VAL A 137 -17.22 -4.79 2.01
N GLY A 138 -16.37 -5.03 3.02
CA GLY A 138 -16.14 -6.31 3.65
C GLY A 138 -15.14 -7.21 2.92
N THR A 139 -14.78 -6.85 1.68
CA THR A 139 -13.82 -7.65 0.88
C THR A 139 -12.40 -7.54 1.41
N ALA A 140 -11.98 -6.34 1.79
CA ALA A 140 -10.62 -6.11 2.28
C ALA A 140 -10.33 -6.88 3.58
N ASP A 141 -11.28 -6.87 4.52
CA ASP A 141 -11.14 -7.59 5.79
C ASP A 141 -11.09 -9.12 5.55
N LEU A 142 -11.94 -9.66 4.66
CA LEU A 142 -11.91 -11.08 4.31
C LEU A 142 -10.56 -11.50 3.70
N ILE A 143 -10.03 -10.73 2.77
CA ILE A 143 -8.72 -11.00 2.15
C ILE A 143 -7.61 -10.88 3.19
N LYS A 144 -7.63 -9.86 4.04
CA LYS A 144 -6.65 -9.70 5.13
C LYS A 144 -6.64 -10.90 6.06
N ASP A 145 -7.82 -11.36 6.51
CA ASP A 145 -7.94 -12.51 7.42
C ASP A 145 -7.37 -13.78 6.78
N GLU A 146 -7.61 -13.98 5.48
CA GLU A 146 -7.08 -15.12 4.75
C GLU A 146 -5.56 -15.03 4.58
N LEU A 147 -5.02 -13.86 4.20
CA LEU A 147 -3.57 -13.63 4.10
C LEU A 147 -2.87 -13.82 5.45
N THR A 148 -3.48 -13.33 6.54
CA THR A 148 -2.93 -13.50 7.90
C THR A 148 -2.88 -14.97 8.29
N ARG A 149 -3.90 -15.77 7.96
CA ARG A 149 -3.87 -17.23 8.16
C ARG A 149 -2.78 -17.94 7.35
N LEU A 150 -2.39 -17.37 6.21
CA LEU A 150 -1.31 -17.85 5.37
C LEU A 150 0.07 -17.32 5.77
N GLY A 151 0.16 -16.56 6.87
CA GLY A 151 1.42 -16.06 7.43
C GLY A 151 1.80 -14.64 7.03
N ALA A 152 0.90 -13.87 6.40
CA ALA A 152 1.14 -12.45 6.19
C ALA A 152 1.16 -11.72 7.54
N HIS A 153 2.11 -10.80 7.69
CA HIS A 153 2.19 -9.96 8.87
C HIS A 153 1.13 -8.84 8.84
N THR A 154 0.62 -8.46 9.99
CA THR A 154 -0.24 -7.30 10.18
C THR A 154 0.07 -6.61 11.49
N SER A 155 0.34 -5.32 11.46
CA SER A 155 0.58 -4.48 12.64
C SER A 155 -0.70 -4.22 13.44
N ILE A 156 -1.88 -4.38 12.81
CA ILE A 156 -3.18 -4.17 13.42
C ILE A 156 -3.96 -5.49 13.38
N PRO A 157 -3.98 -6.29 14.46
CA PRO A 157 -4.70 -7.56 14.50
C PRO A 157 -6.20 -7.37 14.35
N THR A 158 -6.85 -8.32 13.66
CA THR A 158 -8.29 -8.35 13.48
C THR A 158 -8.94 -8.71 14.82
N GLN A 159 -9.73 -7.79 15.37
CA GLN A 159 -10.55 -7.90 16.58
C GLN A 159 -9.88 -8.39 17.90
N GLY A 160 -9.47 -7.40 18.67
CA GLY A 160 -9.49 -7.47 20.14
C GLY A 160 -10.15 -6.18 20.63
N ASN A 161 -11.02 -6.30 21.62
CA ASN A 161 -11.86 -5.26 22.24
C ASN A 161 -11.14 -3.90 22.39
N PRO A 162 -11.79 -2.75 22.16
CA PRO A 162 -11.15 -1.45 22.24
C PRO A 162 -10.84 -1.09 23.69
N THR A 163 -9.56 -1.03 24.02
CA THR A 163 -9.09 -0.36 25.24
C THR A 163 -8.95 1.13 24.93
N THR A 164 -9.70 1.92 25.65
CA THR A 164 -9.71 3.38 25.61
C THR A 164 -8.41 3.89 26.20
N ASP A 165 -7.58 4.57 25.42
CA ASP A 165 -6.55 5.46 25.97
C ASP A 165 -6.70 6.85 25.36
N THR A 166 -7.03 7.77 26.25
CA THR A 166 -7.16 9.20 26.02
C THR A 166 -5.81 9.85 26.31
N SER A 167 -5.23 10.54 25.35
CA SER A 167 -4.21 11.54 25.63
C SER A 167 -4.34 12.73 24.69
N ASP A 168 -4.79 13.84 25.28
CA ASP A 168 -4.74 15.19 24.73
C ASP A 168 -3.30 15.67 24.59
N HIS A 169 -2.97 16.28 23.46
CA HIS A 169 -1.79 17.12 23.38
C HIS A 169 -2.07 18.40 22.55
N PRO A 170 -1.61 19.57 23.01
CA PRO A 170 -2.01 20.87 22.47
C PRO A 170 -1.23 21.28 21.22
N ASP A 171 -1.90 22.07 20.38
CA ASP A 171 -1.37 22.73 19.20
C ASP A 171 -0.16 23.62 19.51
N THR A 172 0.98 23.32 18.94
CA THR A 172 2.12 24.21 18.88
C THR A 172 2.19 24.83 17.48
N LYS A 173 1.98 26.15 17.44
CA LYS A 173 2.20 26.97 16.26
C LYS A 173 3.69 27.22 16.14
N ASP A 174 4.32 26.73 15.08
CA ASP A 174 5.63 27.17 14.66
C ASP A 174 5.58 27.83 13.28
N SER A 175 6.15 29.00 13.23
CA SER A 175 6.28 29.85 12.05
C SER A 175 7.33 29.29 11.07
N PRO A 176 7.15 29.47 9.76
CA PRO A 176 8.11 28.98 8.77
C PRO A 176 9.32 29.92 8.71
N SER A 177 10.48 29.41 9.04
CA SER A 177 11.74 30.08 8.69
C SER A 177 12.01 29.88 7.18
N HIS A 178 11.94 30.94 6.43
CA HIS A 178 12.42 31.00 5.06
C HIS A 178 13.96 31.09 5.08
N ALA A 179 14.64 29.99 4.83
CA ALA A 179 16.03 30.02 4.46
C ALA A 179 16.13 30.53 3.00
N LYS A 180 16.90 31.61 2.79
CA LYS A 180 17.19 32.16 1.46
C LYS A 180 18.00 31.17 0.65
N GLU A 181 17.51 30.87 -0.57
CA GLU A 181 18.25 30.14 -1.59
C GLU A 181 19.50 30.91 -2.02
N GLY A 182 20.64 30.48 -1.48
CA GLY A 182 21.90 30.68 -2.18
C GLY A 182 22.04 29.55 -3.20
N GLN A 183 22.33 29.87 -4.45
CA GLN A 183 22.73 28.92 -5.49
C GLN A 183 24.03 28.25 -5.06
N SER A 184 23.91 27.17 -4.29
CA SER A 184 25.01 26.24 -4.01
C SER A 184 25.22 25.36 -5.26
N ALA A 185 26.48 25.05 -5.60
CA ALA A 185 26.80 24.11 -6.65
C ALA A 185 26.04 22.80 -6.39
N LYS A 186 25.47 22.20 -7.46
CA LYS A 186 24.76 20.95 -7.32
C LYS A 186 25.70 19.85 -6.81
N VAL A 187 25.17 19.02 -5.90
CA VAL A 187 25.90 17.86 -5.40
C VAL A 187 25.86 16.76 -6.46
N ASN A 188 27.01 16.17 -6.76
CA ASN A 188 27.10 15.05 -7.70
C ASN A 188 26.56 13.78 -7.04
N ALA A 189 25.55 13.16 -7.67
CA ALA A 189 24.98 11.90 -7.22
C ALA A 189 24.58 11.05 -8.42
N SER A 190 24.86 9.75 -8.40
CA SER A 190 24.50 8.82 -9.48
C SER A 190 23.22 8.04 -9.18
N ALA A 191 22.92 7.86 -7.90
CA ALA A 191 21.80 7.06 -7.42
C ALA A 191 21.16 7.68 -6.16
N ILE A 192 19.92 7.30 -5.91
CA ILE A 192 19.18 7.66 -4.70
C ILE A 192 18.46 6.45 -4.12
N THR A 193 18.59 6.23 -2.80
CA THR A 193 17.72 5.34 -2.05
C THR A 193 16.60 6.15 -1.39
N VAL A 194 15.37 5.73 -1.59
CA VAL A 194 14.19 6.32 -0.95
C VAL A 194 13.77 5.45 0.23
N MET A 195 13.85 6.02 1.43
CA MET A 195 13.39 5.36 2.65
C MET A 195 11.88 5.48 2.79
N MET A 196 11.24 4.52 3.47
CA MET A 196 9.81 4.58 3.76
C MET A 196 9.47 5.86 4.51
N ILE A 197 8.32 6.43 4.19
CA ILE A 197 7.86 7.66 4.80
C ILE A 197 7.55 7.43 6.29
N GLN A 198 8.16 8.19 7.17
CA GLN A 198 7.92 8.16 8.60
C GLN A 198 6.74 9.07 8.98
N SER A 199 5.92 8.63 9.91
CA SER A 199 4.73 9.37 10.37
C SER A 199 4.43 9.15 11.85
N ASP A 200 5.46 8.94 12.67
CA ASP A 200 5.34 8.50 14.08
C ASP A 200 4.58 9.50 14.95
N GLU A 201 4.80 10.79 14.74
CA GLU A 201 4.12 11.87 15.46
C GLU A 201 2.71 12.17 14.92
N ILE A 202 2.41 11.74 13.70
CA ILE A 202 1.16 12.06 13.01
C ILE A 202 0.48 10.77 12.56
N LYS A 203 -0.72 10.53 13.08
CA LYS A 203 -1.55 9.40 12.65
C LYS A 203 -1.97 9.58 11.19
N LEU A 204 -1.19 8.99 10.31
CA LEU A 204 -1.44 8.98 8.87
C LEU A 204 -2.09 7.65 8.48
N PRO A 205 -3.18 7.64 7.68
CA PRO A 205 -3.71 6.40 7.14
C PRO A 205 -2.67 5.67 6.29
N ALA A 206 -2.64 4.32 6.39
CA ALA A 206 -1.65 3.50 5.69
C ALA A 206 -1.64 3.75 4.17
N GLU A 207 -2.81 3.95 3.56
CA GLU A 207 -2.94 4.28 2.15
C GLU A 207 -2.28 5.62 1.78
N PHE A 208 -2.25 6.60 2.69
CA PHE A 208 -1.52 7.85 2.47
C PHE A 208 -0.02 7.66 2.55
N GLN A 209 0.45 6.91 3.54
CA GLN A 209 1.87 6.63 3.73
C GLN A 209 2.44 5.88 2.51
N VAL A 210 1.77 4.81 2.09
CA VAL A 210 2.14 4.05 0.89
C VAL A 210 2.06 4.93 -0.36
N SER A 211 1.02 5.75 -0.51
CA SER A 211 0.89 6.58 -1.70
C SER A 211 1.95 7.70 -1.77
N LEU A 212 2.38 8.26 -0.64
CA LEU A 212 3.52 9.19 -0.60
C LEU A 212 4.78 8.53 -1.13
N TYR A 213 5.09 7.33 -0.62
CA TYR A 213 6.27 6.57 -0.99
C TYR A 213 6.26 6.19 -2.48
N GLU A 214 5.19 5.58 -2.95
CA GLU A 214 5.08 5.11 -4.33
C GLU A 214 5.08 6.26 -5.36
N TYR A 215 4.35 7.35 -5.10
CA TYR A 215 4.40 8.52 -5.97
C TYR A 215 5.76 9.21 -5.96
N LEU A 216 6.43 9.25 -4.81
CA LEU A 216 7.78 9.84 -4.71
C LEU A 216 8.75 9.08 -5.62
N ILE A 217 8.77 7.75 -5.54
CA ILE A 217 9.60 6.91 -6.40
C ILE A 217 9.25 7.12 -7.87
N GLN A 218 7.97 7.09 -8.24
CA GLN A 218 7.52 7.29 -9.62
C GLN A 218 7.92 8.66 -10.19
N GLU A 219 7.80 9.72 -9.38
CA GLU A 219 8.15 11.08 -9.84
C GLU A 219 9.67 11.29 -9.89
N LEU A 220 10.43 10.68 -9.00
CA LEU A 220 11.89 10.67 -9.07
C LEU A 220 12.36 9.93 -10.32
N GLN A 221 11.81 8.76 -10.65
CA GLN A 221 12.11 8.03 -11.88
C GLN A 221 11.88 8.88 -13.15
N LYS A 222 10.83 9.71 -13.13
CA LYS A 222 10.50 10.57 -14.29
C LYS A 222 11.37 11.82 -14.41
N LYS A 223 11.88 12.37 -13.31
CA LYS A 223 12.35 13.75 -13.30
C LYS A 223 13.71 13.98 -12.68
N SER A 224 14.21 13.10 -11.82
CA SER A 224 15.42 13.36 -11.07
C SER A 224 16.68 13.34 -11.92
N GLY A 225 16.67 12.53 -12.99
CA GLY A 225 17.84 12.29 -13.82
C GLY A 225 18.82 11.26 -13.26
N PHE A 226 18.54 10.67 -12.09
CA PHE A 226 19.37 9.59 -11.55
C PHE A 226 19.29 8.35 -12.42
N HIS A 227 20.40 7.64 -12.55
CA HIS A 227 20.46 6.36 -13.26
C HIS A 227 19.71 5.27 -12.50
N HIS A 228 19.82 5.27 -11.16
CA HIS A 228 19.19 4.28 -10.31
C HIS A 228 18.44 4.94 -9.15
N ILE A 229 17.22 4.47 -8.93
CA ILE A 229 16.39 4.84 -7.80
C ILE A 229 16.05 3.56 -7.05
N TYR A 230 16.72 3.39 -5.93
CA TYR A 230 16.55 2.25 -5.06
C TYR A 230 15.44 2.50 -4.05
N ARG A 231 14.81 1.43 -3.64
CA ARG A 231 13.84 1.41 -2.54
C ARG A 231 14.53 1.05 -1.25
N GLU A 232 13.88 1.32 -0.13
CA GLU A 232 14.35 0.85 1.17
C GLU A 232 14.57 -0.66 1.17
N GLY A 233 15.76 -1.08 1.65
CA GLY A 233 16.12 -2.49 1.76
C GLY A 233 16.57 -3.16 0.47
N ASP A 234 16.59 -2.46 -0.66
CA ASP A 234 17.12 -2.98 -1.93
C ASP A 234 18.63 -3.26 -1.78
N ARG A 235 18.99 -4.53 -1.92
CA ARG A 235 20.39 -4.99 -1.77
C ARG A 235 21.32 -4.41 -2.82
N ASN A 236 20.80 -4.07 -4.00
CA ASN A 236 21.60 -3.50 -5.09
C ASN A 236 22.06 -2.06 -4.80
N SER A 237 21.51 -1.40 -3.77
CA SER A 237 21.92 -0.06 -3.37
C SER A 237 23.27 -0.02 -2.65
N ALA A 238 23.72 -1.13 -2.06
CA ALA A 238 24.91 -1.19 -1.20
C ALA A 238 26.20 -0.76 -1.93
N ASP A 239 26.35 -1.17 -3.18
CA ASP A 239 27.54 -0.92 -4.00
C ASP A 239 27.40 0.30 -4.92
N ALA A 240 26.28 1.04 -4.83
CA ALA A 240 26.03 2.19 -5.69
C ALA A 240 27.03 3.33 -5.38
N PRO A 241 27.78 3.82 -6.39
CA PRO A 241 28.67 4.96 -6.20
C PRO A 241 27.87 6.25 -6.05
N ASN A 242 28.38 7.19 -5.28
CA ASN A 242 27.76 8.52 -5.07
C ASN A 242 26.26 8.41 -4.74
N LEU A 243 25.91 7.43 -3.89
CA LEU A 243 24.55 7.21 -3.44
C LEU A 243 24.14 8.29 -2.45
N ILE A 244 22.95 8.85 -2.65
CA ILE A 244 22.27 9.65 -1.64
C ILE A 244 21.09 8.89 -1.06
N VAL A 245 20.74 9.18 0.19
CA VAL A 245 19.61 8.59 0.89
C VAL A 245 18.60 9.68 1.21
N LEU A 246 17.35 9.47 0.82
CA LEU A 246 16.25 10.37 1.09
C LEU A 246 15.39 9.83 2.24
N HIS A 247 15.43 10.51 3.36
CA HIS A 247 14.55 10.34 4.51
C HIS A 247 13.41 11.34 4.43
N SER A 248 12.19 10.90 4.69
CA SER A 248 11.01 11.75 4.63
C SER A 248 10.13 11.53 5.86
N THR A 249 9.85 12.59 6.61
CA THR A 249 9.03 12.56 7.83
C THR A 249 7.83 13.48 7.68
N VAL A 250 6.63 12.96 7.91
CA VAL A 250 5.40 13.76 7.88
C VAL A 250 5.34 14.62 9.13
N ARG A 251 5.31 15.95 8.93
CA ARG A 251 5.22 16.96 9.99
C ARG A 251 3.83 17.57 10.13
N GLY A 252 2.94 17.33 9.17
CA GLY A 252 1.58 17.84 9.22
C GLY A 252 0.67 17.17 8.20
N PHE A 253 -0.54 16.84 8.63
CA PHE A 253 -1.57 16.29 7.78
C PHE A 253 -2.92 16.90 8.11
N LYS A 254 -3.58 17.49 7.11
CA LYS A 254 -4.95 17.98 7.21
C LYS A 254 -5.78 17.30 6.15
N LYS A 255 -6.67 16.41 6.58
CA LYS A 255 -7.64 15.79 5.68
C LYS A 255 -8.72 16.82 5.32
N GLY A 256 -8.90 17.07 4.04
CA GLY A 256 -9.95 17.93 3.54
C GLY A 256 -11.23 17.17 3.25
N SER A 257 -12.35 17.89 3.15
CA SER A 257 -13.63 17.37 2.72
C SER A 257 -13.78 17.54 1.20
N GLU A 258 -14.05 16.46 0.48
CA GLU A 258 -14.31 16.51 -0.96
C GLU A 258 -15.60 17.28 -1.27
N MET A 259 -16.63 17.11 -0.43
CA MET A 259 -17.90 17.84 -0.56
C MET A 259 -17.70 19.34 -0.37
N ALA A 260 -16.92 19.76 0.62
CA ALA A 260 -16.63 21.17 0.83
C ALA A 260 -15.82 21.79 -0.32
N ARG A 261 -14.95 21.01 -1.01
CA ARG A 261 -14.23 21.48 -2.20
C ARG A 261 -15.12 21.70 -3.42
N GLN A 262 -16.22 20.96 -3.52
CA GLN A 262 -17.19 21.13 -4.62
C GLN A 262 -18.03 22.41 -4.46
N VAL A 263 -18.24 22.86 -3.22
CA VAL A 263 -19.08 24.02 -2.90
C VAL A 263 -18.26 25.29 -2.77
N THR A 264 -17.03 25.19 -2.24
CA THR A 264 -16.17 26.36 -1.99
C THR A 264 -14.74 26.11 -2.42
N THR A 265 -14.13 27.09 -3.07
CA THR A 265 -12.75 26.99 -3.56
C THR A 265 -11.68 27.05 -2.45
N VAL A 266 -12.06 27.43 -1.23
CA VAL A 266 -11.14 27.71 -0.12
C VAL A 266 -11.21 26.68 1.00
N SER A 267 -12.42 26.16 1.30
CA SER A 267 -12.60 25.17 2.36
C SER A 267 -12.49 23.74 1.85
N GLY A 268 -12.04 22.82 2.69
CA GLY A 268 -11.97 21.41 2.37
C GLY A 268 -10.67 20.95 1.68
N ALA A 269 -9.64 21.78 1.60
CA ALA A 269 -8.35 21.37 1.04
C ALA A 269 -7.66 20.31 1.89
N THR A 270 -7.22 19.22 1.24
CA THR A 270 -6.28 18.28 1.85
C THR A 270 -4.87 18.83 1.72
N SER A 271 -4.12 18.82 2.80
CA SER A 271 -2.71 19.23 2.78
C SER A 271 -1.84 18.28 3.58
N ILE A 272 -0.61 18.09 3.12
CA ILE A 272 0.42 17.34 3.81
C ILE A 272 1.71 18.14 3.82
N SER A 273 2.42 18.11 4.92
CA SER A 273 3.75 18.74 5.06
C SER A 273 4.74 17.65 5.42
N VAL A 274 5.80 17.52 4.63
CA VAL A 274 6.81 16.49 4.77
C VAL A 274 8.16 17.13 4.85
N HIS A 275 8.92 16.79 5.87
CA HIS A 275 10.33 17.13 6.01
C HIS A 275 11.16 16.10 5.25
N CYS A 276 11.96 16.54 4.30
CA CYS A 276 12.82 15.72 3.46
C CYS A 276 14.29 16.02 3.77
N GLU A 277 15.03 15.01 4.17
CA GLU A 277 16.48 15.07 4.43
C GLU A 277 17.19 14.17 3.44
N PHE A 278 18.17 14.74 2.75
CA PHE A 278 19.05 14.04 1.84
C PHE A 278 20.42 13.92 2.50
N THR A 279 20.87 12.70 2.70
CA THR A 279 22.19 12.41 3.27
C THR A 279 23.04 11.65 2.24
N ASP A 280 24.33 11.64 2.42
CA ASP A 280 25.19 10.67 1.77
C ASP A 280 25.09 9.30 2.46
N LYS A 281 25.80 8.30 1.96
CA LYS A 281 25.80 6.96 2.55
C LYS A 281 26.44 6.90 3.95
N ASP A 282 27.23 7.88 4.33
CA ASP A 282 27.85 7.98 5.66
C ASP A 282 26.95 8.71 6.67
N GLY A 283 25.75 9.14 6.22
CA GLY A 283 24.76 9.85 7.04
C GLY A 283 25.00 11.36 7.14
N GLN A 284 25.95 11.92 6.38
CA GLN A 284 26.17 13.37 6.38
C GLN A 284 25.03 14.08 5.66
N LEU A 285 24.44 15.07 6.29
CA LEU A 285 23.34 15.85 5.72
C LEU A 285 23.83 16.70 4.54
N LEU A 286 23.25 16.48 3.37
CA LEU A 286 23.52 17.23 2.14
C LEU A 286 22.48 18.34 1.89
N LEU A 287 21.22 18.06 2.21
CA LEU A 287 20.11 18.99 2.00
C LEU A 287 18.94 18.62 2.92
N ALA A 288 18.30 19.64 3.51
CA ALA A 288 17.02 19.47 4.19
C ALA A 288 15.98 20.46 3.64
N ARG A 289 14.73 20.01 3.44
CA ARG A 289 13.62 20.84 2.92
C ARG A 289 12.28 20.41 3.45
N ASP A 290 11.44 21.37 3.80
CA ASP A 290 10.03 21.16 4.09
C ASP A 290 9.20 21.33 2.80
N ILE A 291 8.52 20.26 2.40
CA ILE A 291 7.77 20.21 1.15
C ILE A 291 6.29 19.99 1.46
N LYS A 292 5.42 20.86 0.90
CA LYS A 292 3.97 20.80 1.12
C LYS A 292 3.24 20.32 -0.13
N GLY A 293 2.48 19.22 0.02
CA GLY A 293 1.49 18.77 -0.95
C GLY A 293 0.10 19.30 -0.64
N LYS A 294 -0.66 19.74 -1.65
CA LYS A 294 -2.00 20.31 -1.48
C LYS A 294 -2.94 19.90 -2.61
N VAL A 295 -4.22 19.70 -2.25
CA VAL A 295 -5.33 19.60 -3.22
C VAL A 295 -6.32 20.70 -2.91
N ARG A 296 -6.51 21.63 -3.86
CA ARG A 296 -7.39 22.80 -3.66
C ARG A 296 -8.76 22.66 -4.33
N PHE A 297 -8.81 22.05 -5.54
CA PHE A 297 -10.03 22.05 -6.35
C PHE A 297 -10.60 20.64 -6.52
N PHE A 298 -10.32 19.97 -7.61
CA PHE A 298 -10.85 18.65 -7.93
C PHE A 298 -9.83 17.54 -7.65
N GLY A 299 -10.30 16.35 -7.30
CA GLY A 299 -9.53 15.15 -7.08
C GLY A 299 -9.62 14.59 -5.68
N GLY A 300 -9.35 13.31 -5.56
CA GLY A 300 -9.35 12.59 -4.28
C GLY A 300 -8.24 13.07 -3.33
N ASN A 301 -8.37 12.70 -2.08
CA ASN A 301 -7.42 13.12 -1.03
C ASN A 301 -5.98 12.69 -1.32
N LEU A 302 -5.76 11.53 -1.97
CA LEU A 302 -4.42 11.05 -2.37
C LEU A 302 -3.73 11.97 -3.41
N ARG A 303 -4.42 12.94 -4.01
CA ARG A 303 -3.77 13.91 -4.89
C ARG A 303 -2.77 14.83 -4.17
N ALA A 304 -2.94 15.03 -2.86
CA ALA A 304 -1.97 15.79 -2.06
C ALA A 304 -0.61 15.06 -2.00
N THR A 305 -0.60 13.73 -1.99
CA THR A 305 0.61 12.91 -2.00
C THR A 305 1.32 13.01 -3.34
N TYR A 306 0.58 13.04 -4.44
CA TYR A 306 1.13 13.25 -5.77
C TYR A 306 1.73 14.65 -5.96
N ASP A 307 1.06 15.71 -5.47
CA ASP A 307 1.59 17.10 -5.53
C ASP A 307 2.88 17.23 -4.71
N PHE A 308 2.94 16.59 -3.53
CA PHE A 308 4.17 16.48 -2.76
C PHE A 308 5.29 15.81 -3.58
N ALA A 309 5.03 14.62 -4.14
CA ALA A 309 6.01 13.84 -4.88
C ALA A 309 6.61 14.62 -6.08
N LYS A 310 5.76 15.33 -6.83
CA LYS A 310 6.21 16.20 -7.92
C LYS A 310 7.16 17.29 -7.46
N LYS A 311 6.86 17.94 -6.33
CA LYS A 311 7.70 18.99 -5.77
C LYS A 311 9.00 18.43 -5.21
N ALA A 312 8.95 17.29 -4.52
CA ALA A 312 10.13 16.61 -4.00
C ALA A 312 11.08 16.21 -5.13
N ALA A 313 10.55 15.59 -6.21
CA ALA A 313 11.36 15.26 -7.40
C ALA A 313 11.97 16.51 -8.06
N SER A 314 11.24 17.64 -8.08
CA SER A 314 11.77 18.90 -8.62
C SER A 314 12.88 19.49 -7.74
N VAL A 315 12.74 19.43 -6.41
CA VAL A 315 13.78 19.82 -5.46
C VAL A 315 15.02 18.94 -5.65
N THR A 316 14.85 17.63 -5.78
CA THR A 316 15.94 16.69 -6.03
C THR A 316 16.68 17.04 -7.32
N HIS A 317 15.97 17.20 -8.44
CA HIS A 317 16.56 17.56 -9.72
C HIS A 317 17.29 18.92 -9.68
N GLY A 318 16.76 19.87 -8.89
CA GLY A 318 17.35 21.21 -8.75
C GLY A 318 18.69 21.24 -7.99
N ASN A 319 18.87 20.32 -7.04
CA ASN A 319 20.02 20.35 -6.11
C ASN A 319 21.06 19.26 -6.37
N PHE A 320 20.72 18.22 -7.12
CA PHE A 320 21.64 17.12 -7.43
C PHE A 320 21.86 17.03 -8.94
N SER A 321 23.09 16.77 -9.34
CA SER A 321 23.48 16.53 -10.73
C SER A 321 23.78 15.04 -10.91
N PRO A 322 23.14 14.36 -11.88
CA PRO A 322 23.53 13.00 -12.20
C PRO A 322 24.97 13.01 -12.74
N VAL A 323 25.81 12.17 -12.14
CA VAL A 323 27.16 11.91 -12.68
C VAL A 323 26.97 11.06 -13.92
N ALA A 324 27.51 11.50 -15.07
CA ALA A 324 27.55 10.65 -16.26
C ALA A 324 28.26 9.35 -15.90
N GLY A 325 27.58 8.22 -16.05
CA GLY A 325 28.15 6.92 -15.74
C GLY A 325 29.41 6.69 -16.53
N SER A 326 30.47 6.34 -15.82
CA SER A 326 31.70 5.81 -16.42
C SER A 326 31.52 4.35 -16.84
#